data_7da1f5dc39dfa948304d7d1847e59045
#
_entry.id   7da1f5dc39dfa948304d7d1847e59045
#
_cell.length_a   1.000
_cell.length_b   1.000
_cell.length_c   1.000
_cell.angle_alpha   90.00
_cell.angle_beta   90.00
_cell.angle_gamma   90.00
#
_symmetry.space_group_name_H-M   'P 1'
#
loop_
_entity.id
_entity.type
_entity.pdbx_description
1 polymer ?
#
loop_
_entity_poly.entity_id
_entity_poly.type
_entity_poly.pdbx_seq_one_letter_code
_entity_poly.pdbx_strand_id
1 'polypeptide(L)'
;MKQNITVVSLGPGDPELLTAQSMNAMKKAKRLIFRTAQHPVCAALTEAGVASTSLDDYYDRYEDFDEMHRDMAKALWTEAEHHAVVFAVLDAGTDGAVRELRAQQPQDAVLRILPGVTLADACIAQLPGNLAPIGALRTIPAEDAVTAAADPTTPLLITEIWNRSLACDLKLRLCDVYGDELPTVLFPSTVKTNRKPQNIQLWEMDRLHTYDHTVCLYLPAVPLQQRTRYSFQDLQSIMHQVRRQCPWDREQTHQTLRRYLIEEAYEAVGAVDEGDMDHLADELGDVLLQVAFHADIAESAYEFTMQDITTAIVHKMLYRHAHIFGNVHCDTPEEVADSWEKLKKAEKGLMSQGSVLADVSKSLPALMRAEKVQKKAAQVGFDWDTPQEALPKVHEEADEVLTELQNARDPGEELGDLLFSCVNVARLSGIDPEQALKNATEKFIKRFSAMENLIKLDEKSLKDLTLSEMDVYWNRVKAAQNRAVEPSSPADWKR
;
A
#
# COMPACT_ATOMS: atom_id res chain seq x y z
N MET A 1 45.66 19.13 -16.10
CA MET A 1 44.82 18.81 -17.28
C MET A 1 43.37 18.85 -16.86
N LYS A 2 42.43 19.21 -17.76
CA LYS A 2 41.01 19.07 -17.41
C LYS A 2 40.73 17.54 -17.24
N GLN A 3 40.10 17.16 -16.15
CA GLN A 3 39.64 15.80 -15.91
C GLN A 3 38.64 15.41 -17.01
N ASN A 4 38.91 14.36 -17.76
CA ASN A 4 38.08 13.93 -18.89
C ASN A 4 37.76 12.45 -18.76
N ILE A 5 36.48 12.12 -18.63
CA ILE A 5 35.99 10.75 -18.70
C ILE A 5 35.05 10.62 -19.91
N THR A 6 35.30 9.61 -20.74
CA THR A 6 34.38 9.20 -21.77
C THR A 6 33.81 7.82 -21.44
N VAL A 7 32.51 7.74 -21.24
CA VAL A 7 31.81 6.46 -20.99
C VAL A 7 31.35 5.87 -22.29
N VAL A 8 31.56 4.55 -22.48
CA VAL A 8 31.12 3.79 -23.64
C VAL A 8 30.28 2.59 -23.19
N SER A 9 29.21 2.29 -23.93
CA SER A 9 28.45 1.06 -23.75
C SER A 9 29.08 -0.07 -24.53
N LEU A 10 29.28 -1.23 -23.90
CA LEU A 10 29.77 -2.47 -24.53
C LEU A 10 28.64 -3.24 -25.22
N GLY A 11 27.40 -2.97 -24.83
CA GLY A 11 26.22 -3.60 -25.40
C GLY A 11 26.06 -5.08 -25.00
N PRO A 12 25.29 -5.86 -25.77
CA PRO A 12 24.86 -7.21 -25.40
C PRO A 12 25.94 -8.29 -25.53
N GLY A 13 27.18 -7.94 -25.84
CA GLY A 13 28.29 -8.87 -25.90
C GLY A 13 28.76 -9.21 -27.34
N ASP A 14 28.02 -8.87 -28.37
CA ASP A 14 28.42 -9.02 -29.76
C ASP A 14 29.26 -7.80 -30.18
N PRO A 15 30.53 -8.00 -30.60
CA PRO A 15 31.38 -6.91 -31.11
C PRO A 15 30.80 -6.18 -32.33
N GLU A 16 29.96 -6.83 -33.14
CA GLU A 16 29.33 -6.21 -34.30
C GLU A 16 28.26 -5.19 -33.93
N LEU A 17 27.73 -5.27 -32.69
CA LEU A 17 26.77 -4.31 -32.18
C LEU A 17 27.42 -3.09 -31.50
N LEU A 18 28.76 -3.05 -31.44
CA LEU A 18 29.45 -1.86 -30.98
C LEU A 18 29.34 -0.74 -32.02
N THR A 19 29.00 0.46 -31.53
CA THR A 19 29.05 1.63 -32.42
C THR A 19 30.51 1.91 -32.86
N ALA A 20 30.68 2.37 -34.07
CA ALA A 20 32.00 2.76 -34.59
C ALA A 20 32.64 3.85 -33.69
N GLN A 21 31.82 4.70 -33.06
CA GLN A 21 32.29 5.74 -32.16
C GLN A 21 32.85 5.15 -30.85
N SER A 22 32.16 4.19 -30.24
CA SER A 22 32.62 3.48 -29.03
C SER A 22 33.88 2.69 -29.29
N MET A 23 33.91 1.93 -30.38
CA MET A 23 35.10 1.18 -30.82
C MET A 23 36.32 2.09 -31.02
N ASN A 24 36.14 3.22 -31.73
CA ASN A 24 37.22 4.19 -31.96
C ASN A 24 37.70 4.85 -30.66
N ALA A 25 36.79 5.14 -29.73
CA ALA A 25 37.15 5.71 -28.43
C ALA A 25 38.00 4.73 -27.60
N MET A 26 37.60 3.45 -27.56
CA MET A 26 38.34 2.41 -26.83
C MET A 26 39.72 2.14 -27.47
N LYS A 27 39.82 2.01 -28.75
CA LYS A 27 41.10 1.78 -29.48
C LYS A 27 42.10 2.94 -29.33
N LYS A 28 41.62 4.18 -29.19
CA LYS A 28 42.43 5.38 -29.03
C LYS A 28 42.69 5.75 -27.57
N ALA A 29 42.09 5.03 -26.62
CA ALA A 29 42.19 5.34 -25.20
C ALA A 29 43.65 5.18 -24.73
N LYS A 30 44.13 6.19 -23.99
CA LYS A 30 45.39 6.09 -23.25
C LYS A 30 45.19 5.30 -21.93
N ARG A 31 44.00 5.39 -21.38
CA ARG A 31 43.60 4.65 -20.21
C ARG A 31 42.16 4.12 -20.41
N LEU A 32 42.08 2.84 -20.74
CA LEU A 32 40.81 2.10 -20.88
C LEU A 32 40.56 1.31 -19.58
N ILE A 33 39.40 1.53 -18.97
CA ILE A 33 38.98 0.83 -17.77
C ILE A 33 37.62 0.20 -18.05
N PHE A 34 37.54 -1.12 -17.88
CA PHE A 34 36.27 -1.84 -17.91
C PHE A 34 35.64 -1.88 -16.53
N ARG A 35 34.34 -1.76 -16.45
CA ARG A 35 33.62 -2.05 -15.21
C ARG A 35 33.89 -3.51 -14.77
N THR A 36 33.80 -4.45 -15.73
CA THR A 36 34.19 -5.85 -15.56
C THR A 36 34.91 -6.36 -16.81
N ALA A 37 35.93 -7.18 -16.64
CA ALA A 37 36.61 -7.88 -17.74
C ALA A 37 35.84 -9.11 -18.22
N GLN A 38 34.78 -9.51 -17.54
CA GLN A 38 33.98 -10.70 -17.89
C GLN A 38 33.05 -10.49 -19.12
N HIS A 39 33.09 -9.33 -19.73
CA HIS A 39 32.27 -9.04 -20.90
C HIS A 39 32.93 -9.57 -22.18
N PRO A 40 32.16 -10.19 -23.14
CA PRO A 40 32.75 -10.79 -24.37
C PRO A 40 33.59 -9.84 -25.21
N VAL A 41 33.15 -8.58 -25.30
CA VAL A 41 33.90 -7.53 -26.05
C VAL A 41 35.28 -7.28 -25.43
N CYS A 42 35.50 -7.49 -24.15
CA CYS A 42 36.79 -7.29 -23.51
C CYS A 42 37.84 -8.26 -24.04
N ALA A 43 37.48 -9.53 -24.23
CA ALA A 43 38.35 -10.53 -24.81
C ALA A 43 38.76 -10.14 -26.24
N ALA A 44 37.81 -9.75 -27.11
CA ALA A 44 38.06 -9.33 -28.45
C ALA A 44 38.97 -8.09 -28.56
N LEU A 45 38.84 -7.12 -27.66
CA LEU A 45 39.71 -5.95 -27.61
C LEU A 45 41.12 -6.30 -27.09
N THR A 46 41.25 -7.23 -26.16
CA THR A 46 42.54 -7.73 -25.68
C THR A 46 43.30 -8.47 -26.78
N GLU A 47 42.60 -9.32 -27.53
CA GLU A 47 43.19 -10.00 -28.72
C GLU A 47 43.61 -9.00 -29.80
N ALA A 48 42.87 -7.88 -29.92
CA ALA A 48 43.26 -6.79 -30.83
C ALA A 48 44.38 -5.89 -30.29
N GLY A 49 45.00 -6.24 -29.15
CA GLY A 49 46.15 -5.54 -28.58
C GLY A 49 45.79 -4.24 -27.84
N VAL A 50 44.55 -4.05 -27.43
CA VAL A 50 44.12 -2.85 -26.67
C VAL A 50 44.43 -3.06 -25.20
N ALA A 51 45.33 -2.24 -24.62
CA ALA A 51 45.68 -2.30 -23.23
C ALA A 51 44.53 -1.73 -22.37
N SER A 52 44.12 -2.49 -21.32
CA SER A 52 43.03 -2.13 -20.45
C SER A 52 43.23 -2.66 -19.03
N THR A 53 42.43 -2.13 -18.09
CA THR A 53 42.28 -2.64 -16.72
C THR A 53 40.80 -2.78 -16.43
N SER A 54 40.45 -3.49 -15.34
CA SER A 54 39.06 -3.63 -14.89
C SER A 54 38.90 -3.22 -13.42
N LEU A 55 37.64 -3.07 -13.01
CA LEU A 55 37.25 -2.80 -11.62
C LEU A 55 36.62 -4.05 -10.95
N ASP A 56 36.97 -5.26 -11.44
CA ASP A 56 36.41 -6.50 -10.91
C ASP A 56 36.66 -6.70 -9.40
N ASP A 57 37.80 -6.19 -8.91
CA ASP A 57 38.15 -6.27 -7.49
C ASP A 57 37.24 -5.50 -6.55
N TYR A 58 36.41 -4.60 -7.06
CA TYR A 58 35.38 -3.91 -6.27
C TYR A 58 34.26 -4.86 -5.86
N TYR A 59 33.89 -5.79 -6.72
CA TYR A 59 32.84 -6.76 -6.40
C TYR A 59 33.20 -7.71 -5.24
N ASP A 60 34.50 -7.93 -5.01
CA ASP A 60 34.98 -8.75 -3.89
C ASP A 60 35.07 -7.97 -2.56
N ARG A 61 35.05 -6.63 -2.63
CA ARG A 61 35.27 -5.75 -1.46
C ARG A 61 33.98 -5.23 -0.84
N TYR A 62 32.90 -5.15 -1.60
CA TYR A 62 31.67 -4.48 -1.19
C TYR A 62 30.50 -5.46 -1.20
N GLU A 63 29.71 -5.42 -0.13
CA GLU A 63 28.40 -6.09 -0.06
C GLU A 63 27.27 -5.16 -0.53
N ASP A 64 27.44 -3.83 -0.38
CA ASP A 64 26.50 -2.78 -0.81
C ASP A 64 26.92 -2.21 -2.17
N PHE A 65 26.06 -2.37 -3.17
CA PHE A 65 26.31 -1.91 -4.53
C PHE A 65 26.30 -0.38 -4.67
N ASP A 66 25.48 0.35 -3.89
CA ASP A 66 25.47 1.81 -3.94
C ASP A 66 26.77 2.40 -3.37
N GLU A 67 27.32 1.78 -2.33
CA GLU A 67 28.64 2.15 -1.79
C GLU A 67 29.73 1.83 -2.80
N MET A 68 29.70 0.64 -3.41
CA MET A 68 30.62 0.21 -4.45
C MET A 68 30.64 1.20 -5.65
N HIS A 69 29.45 1.57 -6.15
CA HIS A 69 29.33 2.51 -7.28
C HIS A 69 29.90 3.89 -6.93
N ARG A 70 29.65 4.38 -5.72
CA ARG A 70 30.20 5.64 -5.22
C ARG A 70 31.72 5.63 -5.21
N ASP A 71 32.33 4.57 -4.74
CA ASP A 71 33.78 4.47 -4.67
C ASP A 71 34.44 4.18 -6.03
N MET A 72 33.79 3.43 -6.93
CA MET A 72 34.20 3.32 -8.33
C MET A 72 34.23 4.69 -9.01
N ALA A 73 33.19 5.50 -8.87
CA ALA A 73 33.13 6.82 -9.45
C ALA A 73 34.24 7.74 -8.92
N LYS A 74 34.50 7.71 -7.61
CA LYS A 74 35.60 8.45 -6.98
C LYS A 74 36.96 8.05 -7.53
N ALA A 75 37.21 6.75 -7.67
CA ALA A 75 38.46 6.23 -8.22
C ALA A 75 38.66 6.65 -9.69
N LEU A 76 37.59 6.62 -10.48
CA LEU A 76 37.63 7.05 -11.89
C LEU A 76 37.90 8.54 -12.03
N TRP A 77 37.31 9.39 -11.17
CA TRP A 77 37.63 10.82 -11.15
C TRP A 77 39.06 11.10 -10.70
N THR A 78 39.59 10.36 -9.74
CA THR A 78 40.99 10.45 -9.32
C THR A 78 41.96 10.04 -10.47
N GLU A 79 41.67 8.95 -11.18
CA GLU A 79 42.45 8.54 -12.34
C GLU A 79 42.40 9.60 -13.46
N ALA A 80 41.25 10.25 -13.62
CA ALA A 80 41.05 11.30 -14.61
C ALA A 80 41.84 12.61 -14.35
N GLU A 81 42.42 12.77 -13.16
CA GLU A 81 43.37 13.88 -12.86
C GLU A 81 44.67 13.74 -13.67
N HIS A 82 45.07 12.49 -13.92
CA HIS A 82 46.34 12.18 -14.55
C HIS A 82 46.22 11.84 -16.04
N HIS A 83 45.09 11.22 -16.44
CA HIS A 83 44.87 10.70 -17.79
C HIS A 83 43.46 10.94 -18.28
N ALA A 84 43.26 11.12 -19.59
CA ALA A 84 41.92 10.99 -20.17
C ALA A 84 41.48 9.52 -20.08
N VAL A 85 40.41 9.24 -19.39
CA VAL A 85 39.87 7.89 -19.12
C VAL A 85 38.76 7.56 -20.12
N VAL A 86 38.80 6.36 -20.67
CA VAL A 86 37.62 5.73 -21.27
C VAL A 86 37.12 4.65 -20.33
N PHE A 87 35.91 4.82 -19.84
CA PHE A 87 35.25 3.88 -18.96
C PHE A 87 34.20 3.10 -19.74
N ALA A 88 34.32 1.79 -19.77
CA ALA A 88 33.47 0.92 -20.56
C ALA A 88 32.57 0.09 -19.63
N VAL A 89 31.28 0.21 -19.83
CA VAL A 89 30.20 -0.44 -19.04
C VAL A 89 29.27 -1.22 -19.95
N LEU A 90 28.42 -2.08 -19.40
CA LEU A 90 27.43 -2.82 -20.17
C LEU A 90 26.47 -1.87 -20.89
N ASP A 91 25.80 -1.02 -20.14
CA ASP A 91 24.87 0.01 -20.62
C ASP A 91 25.09 1.32 -19.85
N ALA A 92 25.56 2.34 -20.51
CA ALA A 92 25.83 3.64 -19.91
C ALA A 92 24.55 4.39 -19.46
N GLY A 93 23.39 3.95 -19.89
CA GLY A 93 22.10 4.55 -19.53
C GLY A 93 21.59 4.12 -18.14
N THR A 94 21.84 2.85 -17.79
CA THR A 94 21.31 2.22 -16.56
C THR A 94 22.38 1.95 -15.50
N ASP A 95 23.66 2.02 -15.84
CA ASP A 95 24.78 1.67 -14.97
C ASP A 95 24.88 2.58 -13.72
N GLY A 96 24.92 1.98 -12.53
CA GLY A 96 24.98 2.69 -11.25
C GLY A 96 26.27 3.49 -11.05
N ALA A 97 27.44 2.98 -11.53
CA ALA A 97 28.69 3.74 -11.46
C ALA A 97 28.67 4.97 -12.38
N VAL A 98 27.97 4.91 -13.50
CA VAL A 98 27.77 6.05 -14.40
C VAL A 98 26.84 7.10 -13.76
N ARG A 99 25.80 6.67 -13.03
CA ARG A 99 24.95 7.55 -12.24
C ARG A 99 25.80 8.33 -11.22
N GLU A 100 26.66 7.63 -10.49
CA GLU A 100 27.55 8.20 -9.50
C GLU A 100 28.62 9.12 -10.11
N LEU A 101 29.17 8.78 -11.28
CA LEU A 101 30.08 9.67 -12.02
C LEU A 101 29.44 11.01 -12.36
N ARG A 102 28.15 11.04 -12.70
CA ARG A 102 27.40 12.28 -12.93
C ARG A 102 27.20 13.06 -11.64
N ALA A 103 26.83 12.38 -10.55
CA ALA A 103 26.58 13.00 -9.26
C ALA A 103 27.86 13.62 -8.65
N GLN A 104 29.02 12.98 -8.84
CA GLN A 104 30.31 13.39 -8.30
C GLN A 104 31.16 14.21 -9.27
N GLN A 105 30.60 14.65 -10.41
CA GLN A 105 31.37 15.34 -11.45
C GLN A 105 31.96 16.66 -10.89
N PRO A 106 33.32 16.84 -10.92
CA PRO A 106 33.95 18.09 -10.54
C PRO A 106 33.56 19.23 -11.47
N GLN A 107 33.54 20.46 -10.96
CA GLN A 107 33.02 21.65 -11.67
C GLN A 107 33.68 21.91 -13.03
N ASP A 108 35.00 21.64 -13.17
CA ASP A 108 35.76 21.85 -14.40
C ASP A 108 36.00 20.56 -15.21
N ALA A 109 35.43 19.45 -14.77
CA ALA A 109 35.61 18.16 -15.44
C ALA A 109 34.64 17.98 -16.61
N VAL A 110 35.05 17.13 -17.57
CA VAL A 110 34.22 16.77 -18.71
C VAL A 110 33.84 15.31 -18.63
N LEU A 111 32.55 15.04 -18.51
CA LEU A 111 31.98 13.71 -18.63
C LEU A 111 31.24 13.62 -19.96
N ARG A 112 31.67 12.72 -20.83
CA ARG A 112 31.04 12.46 -22.13
C ARG A 112 30.53 11.04 -22.16
N ILE A 113 29.25 10.84 -22.44
CA ILE A 113 28.64 9.53 -22.59
C ILE A 113 28.35 9.31 -24.07
N LEU A 114 28.88 8.23 -24.63
CA LEU A 114 28.63 7.86 -26.01
C LEU A 114 27.40 6.95 -26.10
N PRO A 115 26.50 7.21 -27.06
CA PRO A 115 25.37 6.32 -27.27
C PRO A 115 25.84 4.96 -27.79
N GLY A 116 25.16 3.90 -27.39
CA GLY A 116 25.43 2.52 -27.77
C GLY A 116 24.17 1.72 -28.00
N VAL A 117 24.28 0.53 -28.52
CA VAL A 117 23.21 -0.47 -28.53
C VAL A 117 23.10 -1.04 -27.13
N THR A 118 21.92 -0.99 -26.54
CA THR A 118 21.69 -1.50 -25.20
C THR A 118 21.39 -3.00 -25.21
N LEU A 119 21.50 -3.62 -24.04
CA LEU A 119 21.04 -5.01 -23.85
C LEU A 119 19.55 -5.15 -24.16
N ALA A 120 18.76 -4.13 -23.82
CA ALA A 120 17.34 -4.08 -24.12
C ALA A 120 17.04 -4.08 -25.63
N ASP A 121 17.75 -3.27 -26.42
CA ASP A 121 17.58 -3.24 -27.89
C ASP A 121 17.81 -4.62 -28.50
N ALA A 122 18.87 -5.31 -28.08
CA ALA A 122 19.19 -6.65 -28.59
C ALA A 122 18.16 -7.70 -28.17
N CYS A 123 17.61 -7.61 -26.95
CA CYS A 123 16.53 -8.50 -26.49
C CYS A 123 15.25 -8.26 -27.31
N ILE A 124 14.85 -7.02 -27.47
CA ILE A 124 13.63 -6.65 -28.23
C ILE A 124 13.72 -7.14 -29.69
N ALA A 125 14.86 -6.98 -30.30
CA ALA A 125 15.07 -7.43 -31.69
C ALA A 125 14.93 -8.96 -31.87
N GLN A 126 15.07 -9.73 -30.82
CA GLN A 126 14.96 -11.19 -30.81
C GLN A 126 13.60 -11.72 -30.29
N LEU A 127 12.70 -10.83 -29.88
CA LEU A 127 11.38 -11.26 -29.42
C LEU A 127 10.55 -11.85 -30.56
N PRO A 128 9.79 -12.92 -30.33
CA PRO A 128 8.78 -13.39 -31.26
C PRO A 128 7.79 -12.28 -31.62
N GLY A 129 7.37 -12.19 -32.87
CA GLY A 129 6.55 -11.07 -33.37
C GLY A 129 5.21 -10.91 -32.63
N ASN A 130 4.65 -12.00 -32.09
CA ASN A 130 3.43 -11.97 -31.25
C ASN A 130 3.66 -11.46 -29.82
N LEU A 131 4.90 -11.36 -29.37
CA LEU A 131 5.29 -10.85 -28.04
C LEU A 131 5.99 -9.50 -28.13
N ALA A 132 6.25 -9.00 -29.35
CA ALA A 132 6.85 -7.68 -29.53
C ALA A 132 5.96 -6.60 -28.86
N PRO A 133 6.53 -5.70 -28.04
CA PRO A 133 5.74 -4.67 -27.36
C PRO A 133 5.13 -3.71 -28.38
N ILE A 134 3.82 -3.48 -28.24
CA ILE A 134 3.12 -2.44 -29.00
C ILE A 134 2.93 -1.26 -28.06
N GLY A 135 3.72 -0.20 -28.23
CA GLY A 135 3.67 0.98 -27.38
C GLY A 135 4.76 1.00 -26.31
N ALA A 136 4.40 1.23 -25.04
CA ALA A 136 5.36 1.36 -23.95
C ALA A 136 6.01 0.03 -23.59
N LEU A 137 7.31 0.07 -23.29
CA LEU A 137 8.06 -1.01 -22.65
C LEU A 137 8.81 -0.43 -21.46
N ARG A 138 8.65 -1.05 -20.30
CA ARG A 138 9.45 -0.72 -19.12
C ARG A 138 10.71 -1.58 -19.12
N THR A 139 11.87 -0.97 -18.98
CA THR A 139 13.14 -1.66 -18.78
C THR A 139 13.68 -1.32 -17.41
N ILE A 140 14.12 -2.32 -16.65
CA ILE A 140 14.62 -2.15 -15.29
C ILE A 140 15.73 -3.18 -15.00
N PRO A 141 16.84 -2.79 -14.33
CA PRO A 141 17.81 -3.74 -13.81
C PRO A 141 17.19 -4.69 -12.77
N ALA A 142 17.71 -5.90 -12.71
CA ALA A 142 17.19 -6.94 -11.83
C ALA A 142 17.20 -6.54 -10.34
N GLU A 143 18.24 -5.85 -9.88
CA GLU A 143 18.34 -5.36 -8.51
C GLU A 143 17.22 -4.37 -8.16
N ASP A 144 16.95 -3.41 -9.03
CA ASP A 144 15.86 -2.45 -8.85
C ASP A 144 14.48 -3.14 -8.97
N ALA A 145 14.38 -4.19 -9.80
CA ALA A 145 13.13 -4.93 -10.00
C ALA A 145 12.66 -5.68 -8.75
N VAL A 146 13.56 -6.05 -7.84
CA VAL A 146 13.20 -6.71 -6.57
C VAL A 146 12.34 -5.80 -5.69
N THR A 147 12.55 -4.49 -5.72
CA THR A 147 11.83 -3.54 -4.84
C THR A 147 10.81 -2.68 -5.59
N ALA A 148 10.96 -2.53 -6.91
CA ALA A 148 10.08 -1.70 -7.73
C ALA A 148 8.65 -2.23 -7.74
N ALA A 149 7.67 -1.33 -7.83
CA ALA A 149 6.28 -1.71 -8.01
C ALA A 149 6.11 -2.47 -9.34
N ALA A 150 5.50 -3.65 -9.27
CA ALA A 150 5.15 -4.43 -10.44
C ALA A 150 3.89 -3.86 -11.10
N ASP A 151 3.93 -3.76 -12.44
CA ASP A 151 2.81 -3.28 -13.24
C ASP A 151 2.56 -4.26 -14.40
N PRO A 152 1.58 -5.15 -14.27
CA PRO A 152 1.26 -6.12 -15.33
C PRO A 152 0.56 -5.49 -16.54
N THR A 153 0.25 -4.20 -16.53
CA THR A 153 -0.37 -3.52 -17.68
C THR A 153 0.62 -3.23 -18.79
N THR A 154 1.90 -3.09 -18.44
CA THR A 154 2.97 -2.70 -19.33
C THR A 154 3.97 -3.83 -19.46
N PRO A 155 4.40 -4.20 -20.69
CA PRO A 155 5.47 -5.17 -20.87
C PRO A 155 6.73 -4.75 -20.10
N LEU A 156 7.39 -5.71 -19.47
CA LEU A 156 8.55 -5.48 -18.62
C LEU A 156 9.75 -6.28 -19.14
N LEU A 157 10.87 -5.62 -19.34
CA LEU A 157 12.16 -6.25 -19.58
C LEU A 157 13.07 -6.03 -18.36
N ILE A 158 13.40 -7.11 -17.69
CA ILE A 158 14.36 -7.15 -16.58
C ILE A 158 15.73 -7.51 -17.14
N THR A 159 16.71 -6.66 -16.91
CA THR A 159 18.09 -6.84 -17.37
C THR A 159 19.02 -7.19 -16.21
N GLU A 160 20.17 -7.74 -16.52
CA GLU A 160 21.25 -7.96 -15.54
C GLU A 160 20.88 -8.93 -14.42
N ILE A 161 20.28 -10.08 -14.73
CA ILE A 161 20.03 -11.15 -13.74
C ILE A 161 21.34 -11.92 -13.55
N TRP A 162 22.23 -11.36 -12.74
CA TRP A 162 23.64 -11.76 -12.70
C TRP A 162 23.94 -13.00 -11.84
N ASN A 163 23.01 -13.43 -10.97
CA ASN A 163 23.14 -14.67 -10.21
C ASN A 163 21.80 -15.38 -9.97
N ARG A 164 21.88 -16.62 -9.48
CA ARG A 164 20.70 -17.45 -9.23
C ARG A 164 19.89 -16.98 -8.03
N SER A 165 20.51 -16.42 -6.99
CA SER A 165 19.78 -15.92 -5.82
C SER A 165 18.84 -14.80 -6.23
N LEU A 166 19.36 -13.82 -6.99
CA LEU A 166 18.56 -12.71 -7.54
C LEU A 166 17.41 -13.22 -8.44
N ALA A 167 17.67 -14.26 -9.26
CA ALA A 167 16.63 -14.89 -10.05
C ALA A 167 15.52 -15.54 -9.18
N CYS A 168 15.89 -16.16 -8.04
CA CYS A 168 14.93 -16.70 -7.09
C CYS A 168 14.08 -15.60 -6.42
N ASP A 169 14.70 -14.52 -5.97
CA ASP A 169 14.00 -13.39 -5.35
C ASP A 169 13.02 -12.73 -6.31
N LEU A 170 13.47 -12.48 -7.53
CA LEU A 170 12.61 -11.98 -8.61
C LEU A 170 11.46 -12.93 -8.92
N LYS A 171 11.73 -14.24 -9.00
CA LYS A 171 10.70 -15.24 -9.26
C LYS A 171 9.59 -15.18 -8.24
N LEU A 172 9.93 -15.22 -6.95
CA LEU A 172 8.95 -15.20 -5.87
C LEU A 172 8.04 -13.97 -5.97
N ARG A 173 8.64 -12.81 -6.22
CA ARG A 173 7.90 -11.56 -6.36
C ARG A 173 7.04 -11.49 -7.62
N LEU A 174 7.60 -11.87 -8.76
CA LEU A 174 6.91 -11.77 -10.05
C LEU A 174 5.79 -12.79 -10.16
N CYS A 175 5.99 -14.02 -9.69
CA CYS A 175 4.96 -15.05 -9.68
C CYS A 175 3.74 -14.64 -8.84
N ASP A 176 3.95 -13.93 -7.74
CA ASP A 176 2.86 -13.41 -6.91
C ASP A 176 1.96 -12.42 -7.67
N VAL A 177 2.53 -11.59 -8.55
CA VAL A 177 1.80 -10.54 -9.28
C VAL A 177 1.31 -11.00 -10.67
N TYR A 178 2.16 -11.71 -11.40
CA TYR A 178 1.91 -12.08 -12.79
C TYR A 178 1.32 -13.49 -12.95
N GLY A 179 1.42 -14.32 -11.91
CA GLY A 179 1.06 -15.74 -11.93
C GLY A 179 2.22 -16.63 -12.42
N ASP A 180 2.30 -17.83 -11.84
CA ASP A 180 3.39 -18.79 -12.07
C ASP A 180 3.51 -19.20 -13.53
N GLU A 181 2.39 -19.42 -14.19
CA GLU A 181 2.30 -19.96 -15.55
C GLU A 181 2.35 -18.89 -16.65
N LEU A 182 2.73 -17.63 -16.33
CA LEU A 182 2.88 -16.61 -17.36
C LEU A 182 3.95 -17.02 -18.37
N PRO A 183 3.61 -17.13 -19.68
CA PRO A 183 4.61 -17.36 -20.73
C PRO A 183 5.53 -16.14 -20.83
N THR A 184 6.82 -16.35 -20.63
CA THR A 184 7.86 -15.33 -20.64
C THR A 184 8.98 -15.69 -21.59
N VAL A 185 9.84 -14.73 -21.93
CA VAL A 185 11.02 -14.98 -22.74
C VAL A 185 12.28 -14.73 -21.91
N LEU A 186 13.04 -15.79 -21.69
CA LEU A 186 14.32 -15.73 -21.00
C LEU A 186 15.45 -15.64 -22.03
N PHE A 187 16.29 -14.63 -21.89
CA PHE A 187 17.51 -14.43 -22.68
C PHE A 187 18.70 -14.95 -21.87
N PRO A 188 19.26 -16.12 -22.22
CA PRO A 188 20.38 -16.70 -21.50
C PRO A 188 21.66 -15.89 -21.69
N SER A 189 22.66 -16.17 -20.84
CA SER A 189 23.99 -15.56 -20.92
C SER A 189 24.58 -15.58 -22.35
N THR A 190 25.04 -14.43 -22.79
CA THR A 190 25.81 -14.28 -24.03
C THR A 190 27.33 -14.43 -23.82
N VAL A 191 27.79 -14.32 -22.56
CA VAL A 191 29.21 -14.44 -22.19
C VAL A 191 29.72 -15.88 -22.35
N LYS A 192 28.90 -16.86 -21.96
CA LYS A 192 29.31 -18.27 -21.90
C LYS A 192 28.64 -19.16 -22.95
N THR A 193 27.54 -18.69 -23.54
CA THR A 193 26.77 -19.50 -24.47
C THR A 193 26.09 -18.61 -25.52
N ASN A 194 26.26 -18.94 -26.79
CA ASN A 194 25.48 -18.30 -27.85
C ASN A 194 24.08 -18.97 -27.95
N ARG A 195 23.32 -18.96 -26.89
CA ARG A 195 21.99 -19.58 -26.82
C ARG A 195 20.91 -18.60 -27.27
N LYS A 196 19.95 -19.13 -28.02
CA LYS A 196 18.76 -18.36 -28.46
C LYS A 196 17.83 -18.08 -27.27
N PRO A 197 17.02 -17.03 -27.36
CA PRO A 197 15.95 -16.77 -26.40
C PRO A 197 15.09 -18.02 -26.17
N GLN A 198 14.65 -18.25 -24.95
CA GLN A 198 13.87 -19.40 -24.52
C GLN A 198 12.49 -18.96 -24.07
N ASN A 199 11.45 -19.53 -24.64
CA ASN A 199 10.11 -19.39 -24.08
C ASN A 199 10.01 -20.31 -22.88
N ILE A 200 9.72 -19.76 -21.71
CA ILE A 200 9.56 -20.48 -20.45
C ILE A 200 8.30 -20.01 -19.74
N GLN A 201 7.85 -20.78 -18.77
CA GLN A 201 6.90 -20.29 -17.77
C GLN A 201 7.66 -19.47 -16.72
N LEU A 202 7.04 -18.45 -16.16
CA LEU A 202 7.70 -17.53 -15.22
C LEU A 202 8.37 -18.25 -14.05
N TRP A 203 7.73 -19.28 -13.49
CA TRP A 203 8.28 -20.08 -12.39
C TRP A 203 9.57 -20.85 -12.73
N GLU A 204 9.93 -20.97 -14.00
CA GLU A 204 11.14 -21.66 -14.46
C GLU A 204 12.37 -20.74 -14.54
N MET A 205 12.22 -19.43 -14.32
CA MET A 205 13.25 -18.43 -14.55
C MET A 205 14.54 -18.63 -13.72
N ASP A 206 14.49 -19.36 -12.61
CA ASP A 206 15.63 -19.67 -11.74
C ASP A 206 16.34 -20.99 -12.09
N ARG A 207 15.97 -21.63 -13.22
CA ARG A 207 16.48 -22.94 -13.65
C ARG A 207 17.64 -22.91 -14.62
N LEU A 208 18.14 -21.72 -14.98
CA LEU A 208 19.34 -21.64 -15.80
C LEU A 208 20.56 -22.20 -15.04
N HIS A 209 21.45 -22.83 -15.80
CA HIS A 209 22.74 -23.29 -15.27
C HIS A 209 23.74 -22.15 -15.06
N THR A 210 23.57 -21.03 -15.76
CA THR A 210 24.51 -19.92 -15.74
C THR A 210 23.74 -18.60 -15.77
N TYR A 211 24.08 -17.75 -14.81
CA TYR A 211 23.62 -16.37 -14.72
C TYR A 211 24.84 -15.45 -14.79
N ASP A 212 24.68 -14.33 -15.45
CA ASP A 212 25.62 -13.21 -15.46
C ASP A 212 24.87 -11.92 -15.87
N HIS A 213 25.59 -10.82 -15.92
CA HIS A 213 25.05 -9.50 -16.26
C HIS A 213 24.39 -9.37 -17.63
N THR A 214 24.46 -10.39 -18.49
CA THR A 214 23.80 -10.39 -19.81
C THR A 214 22.47 -11.15 -19.83
N VAL A 215 22.11 -11.83 -18.72
CA VAL A 215 20.84 -12.55 -18.64
C VAL A 215 19.68 -11.58 -18.44
N CYS A 216 18.65 -11.72 -19.28
CA CYS A 216 17.45 -10.89 -19.22
C CYS A 216 16.18 -11.73 -19.22
N LEU A 217 15.11 -11.15 -18.70
CA LEU A 217 13.77 -11.74 -18.71
C LEU A 217 12.77 -10.72 -19.25
N TYR A 218 12.01 -11.12 -20.27
CA TYR A 218 10.90 -10.34 -20.79
C TYR A 218 9.57 -10.93 -20.33
N LEU A 219 8.74 -10.07 -19.74
CA LEU A 219 7.36 -10.38 -19.35
C LEU A 219 6.42 -9.59 -20.26
N PRO A 220 5.49 -10.24 -20.98
CA PRO A 220 4.47 -9.54 -21.74
C PRO A 220 3.48 -8.84 -20.82
N ALA A 221 2.76 -7.85 -21.35
CA ALA A 221 1.59 -7.31 -20.65
C ALA A 221 0.54 -8.42 -20.48
N VAL A 222 -0.08 -8.46 -19.30
CA VAL A 222 -1.10 -9.46 -18.98
C VAL A 222 -2.48 -8.82 -19.13
N PRO A 223 -3.34 -9.36 -20.03
CA PRO A 223 -4.72 -8.89 -20.14
C PRO A 223 -5.47 -8.95 -18.80
N LEU A 224 -6.33 -7.99 -18.57
CA LEU A 224 -7.04 -7.84 -17.29
C LEU A 224 -7.70 -9.14 -16.81
N GLN A 225 -8.37 -9.88 -17.73
CA GLN A 225 -9.08 -11.11 -17.41
C GLN A 225 -8.18 -12.32 -17.09
N GLN A 226 -6.87 -12.20 -17.33
CA GLN A 226 -5.89 -13.26 -17.10
C GLN A 226 -5.00 -12.99 -15.88
N ARG A 227 -5.21 -11.86 -15.18
CA ARG A 227 -4.42 -11.52 -14.01
C ARG A 227 -4.91 -12.28 -12.79
N THR A 228 -3.97 -12.64 -11.93
CA THR A 228 -4.23 -13.27 -10.63
C THR A 228 -4.40 -12.25 -9.50
N ARG A 229 -3.83 -11.05 -9.69
CA ARG A 229 -3.94 -9.93 -8.75
C ARG A 229 -4.24 -8.64 -9.49
N TYR A 230 -4.95 -7.77 -8.83
CA TYR A 230 -5.41 -6.49 -9.38
C TYR A 230 -4.91 -5.33 -8.54
N SER A 231 -4.51 -4.26 -9.18
CA SER A 231 -4.15 -3.00 -8.55
C SER A 231 -5.39 -2.11 -8.34
N PHE A 232 -5.23 -1.09 -7.53
CA PHE A 232 -6.26 -0.05 -7.39
C PHE A 232 -6.57 0.63 -8.74
N GLN A 233 -5.59 0.76 -9.62
CA GLN A 233 -5.77 1.33 -10.95
C GLN A 233 -6.59 0.42 -11.88
N ASP A 234 -6.47 -0.89 -11.68
CA ASP A 234 -7.33 -1.85 -12.37
C ASP A 234 -8.78 -1.71 -11.93
N LEU A 235 -9.03 -1.56 -10.62
CA LEU A 235 -10.38 -1.32 -10.09
C LEU A 235 -11.00 -0.05 -10.70
N GLN A 236 -10.25 1.06 -10.77
CA GLN A 236 -10.71 2.27 -11.42
C GLN A 236 -11.07 2.05 -12.90
N SER A 237 -10.20 1.34 -13.63
CA SER A 237 -10.39 1.03 -15.05
C SER A 237 -11.63 0.16 -15.27
N ILE A 238 -11.83 -0.85 -14.41
CA ILE A 238 -13.01 -1.72 -14.41
C ILE A 238 -14.27 -0.89 -14.11
N MET A 239 -14.23 -0.05 -13.07
CA MET A 239 -15.37 0.79 -12.69
C MET A 239 -15.80 1.70 -13.84
N HIS A 240 -14.84 2.35 -14.49
CA HIS A 240 -15.10 3.17 -15.66
C HIS A 240 -15.76 2.39 -16.82
N GLN A 241 -15.29 1.14 -17.07
CA GLN A 241 -15.89 0.29 -18.10
C GLN A 241 -17.30 -0.17 -17.70
N VAL A 242 -17.50 -0.59 -16.47
CA VAL A 242 -18.79 -1.06 -15.93
C VAL A 242 -19.81 0.07 -16.01
N ARG A 243 -19.47 1.27 -15.58
CA ARG A 243 -20.33 2.47 -15.66
C ARG A 243 -20.78 2.81 -17.07
N ARG A 244 -19.96 2.54 -18.08
CA ARG A 244 -20.31 2.78 -19.49
C ARG A 244 -21.20 1.69 -20.09
N GLN A 245 -21.02 0.44 -19.68
CA GLN A 245 -21.61 -0.72 -20.34
C GLN A 245 -22.80 -1.34 -19.60
N CYS A 246 -22.78 -1.35 -18.26
CA CYS A 246 -23.85 -1.91 -17.45
C CYS A 246 -25.00 -0.89 -17.30
N PRO A 247 -26.25 -1.25 -17.68
CA PRO A 247 -27.39 -0.35 -17.55
C PRO A 247 -27.68 0.08 -16.12
N TRP A 248 -27.48 -0.82 -15.13
CA TRP A 248 -27.75 -0.53 -13.73
C TRP A 248 -26.72 0.45 -13.16
N ASP A 249 -25.42 0.18 -13.39
CA ASP A 249 -24.34 1.03 -12.87
C ASP A 249 -24.35 2.43 -13.47
N ARG A 250 -24.74 2.54 -14.75
CA ARG A 250 -24.85 3.83 -15.45
C ARG A 250 -25.88 4.77 -14.85
N GLU A 251 -26.95 4.22 -14.26
CA GLU A 251 -28.04 5.01 -13.66
C GLU A 251 -27.74 5.43 -12.21
N GLN A 252 -26.68 4.89 -11.58
CA GLN A 252 -26.37 5.24 -10.21
C GLN A 252 -25.90 6.69 -10.06
N THR A 253 -26.27 7.28 -8.94
CA THR A 253 -25.93 8.64 -8.52
C THR A 253 -25.34 8.62 -7.11
N HIS A 254 -24.71 9.72 -6.68
CA HIS A 254 -24.26 9.87 -5.29
C HIS A 254 -25.39 9.61 -4.28
N GLN A 255 -26.62 9.95 -4.62
CA GLN A 255 -27.77 9.77 -3.73
C GLN A 255 -28.23 8.31 -3.64
N THR A 256 -28.26 7.59 -4.77
CA THR A 256 -28.64 6.17 -4.77
C THR A 256 -27.62 5.29 -4.05
N LEU A 257 -26.32 5.62 -4.16
CA LEU A 257 -25.24 4.88 -3.54
C LEU A 257 -24.99 5.23 -2.06
N ARG A 258 -25.55 6.33 -1.56
CA ARG A 258 -25.34 6.79 -0.19
C ARG A 258 -25.61 5.71 0.86
N ARG A 259 -26.67 4.91 0.66
CA ARG A 259 -27.03 3.83 1.59
C ARG A 259 -25.99 2.70 1.60
N TYR A 260 -25.50 2.32 0.43
CA TYR A 260 -24.52 1.25 0.29
C TYR A 260 -23.19 1.61 0.97
N LEU A 261 -22.69 2.83 0.80
CA LEU A 261 -21.49 3.28 1.49
C LEU A 261 -21.59 3.14 3.03
N ILE A 262 -22.78 3.32 3.61
CA ILE A 262 -23.01 3.14 5.05
C ILE A 262 -23.09 1.64 5.38
N GLU A 263 -23.76 0.85 4.55
CA GLU A 263 -23.95 -0.59 4.68
C GLU A 263 -22.58 -1.28 4.71
N GLU A 264 -21.75 -1.12 3.67
CA GLU A 264 -20.42 -1.69 3.58
C GLU A 264 -19.50 -1.26 4.75
N ALA A 265 -19.61 0.02 5.17
CA ALA A 265 -18.83 0.47 6.33
C ALA A 265 -19.23 -0.24 7.64
N TYR A 266 -20.50 -0.56 7.84
CA TYR A 266 -20.96 -1.32 9.00
C TYR A 266 -20.64 -2.81 8.89
N GLU A 267 -20.64 -3.39 7.70
CA GLU A 267 -20.25 -4.77 7.45
C GLU A 267 -18.75 -4.96 7.72
N ALA A 268 -17.91 -4.02 7.26
CA ALA A 268 -16.49 -3.98 7.62
C ALA A 268 -16.27 -3.90 9.15
N VAL A 269 -17.04 -3.06 9.87
CA VAL A 269 -16.97 -3.00 11.33
C VAL A 269 -17.43 -4.33 11.95
N GLY A 270 -18.44 -4.98 11.38
CA GLY A 270 -18.91 -6.31 11.81
C GLY A 270 -17.82 -7.36 11.72
N ALA A 271 -17.11 -7.42 10.58
CA ALA A 271 -15.98 -8.33 10.36
C ALA A 271 -14.82 -8.10 11.36
N VAL A 272 -14.55 -6.83 11.71
CA VAL A 272 -13.59 -6.49 12.79
C VAL A 272 -14.04 -7.04 14.13
N ASP A 273 -15.32 -6.89 14.48
CA ASP A 273 -15.89 -7.39 15.74
C ASP A 273 -15.82 -8.91 15.85
N GLU A 274 -15.97 -9.62 14.72
CA GLU A 274 -15.90 -11.08 14.64
C GLU A 274 -14.46 -11.61 14.60
N GLY A 275 -13.49 -10.76 14.27
CA GLY A 275 -12.08 -11.13 14.12
C GLY A 275 -11.79 -11.95 12.87
N ASP A 276 -12.69 -11.92 11.87
CA ASP A 276 -12.54 -12.61 10.60
C ASP A 276 -11.79 -11.71 9.59
N MET A 277 -10.52 -12.02 9.38
CA MET A 277 -9.65 -11.21 8.52
C MET A 277 -9.94 -11.38 7.03
N ASP A 278 -10.42 -12.54 6.61
CA ASP A 278 -10.79 -12.78 5.21
C ASP A 278 -12.07 -12.03 4.88
N HIS A 279 -13.08 -12.09 5.76
CA HIS A 279 -14.30 -11.31 5.66
C HIS A 279 -14.03 -9.79 5.69
N LEU A 280 -13.14 -9.35 6.60
CA LEU A 280 -12.74 -7.94 6.65
C LEU A 280 -12.09 -7.47 5.34
N ALA A 281 -11.31 -8.32 4.68
CA ALA A 281 -10.70 -7.95 3.40
C ALA A 281 -11.75 -7.77 2.30
N ASP A 282 -12.79 -8.63 2.27
CA ASP A 282 -13.92 -8.51 1.35
C ASP A 282 -14.69 -7.21 1.57
N GLU A 283 -15.10 -6.94 2.81
CA GLU A 283 -15.88 -5.75 3.15
C GLU A 283 -15.11 -4.43 2.92
N LEU A 284 -13.80 -4.42 3.19
CA LEU A 284 -12.95 -3.27 2.84
C LEU A 284 -12.85 -3.10 1.31
N GLY A 285 -12.91 -4.18 0.55
CA GLY A 285 -13.03 -4.16 -0.91
C GLY A 285 -14.31 -3.47 -1.36
N ASP A 286 -15.44 -3.75 -0.73
CA ASP A 286 -16.74 -3.15 -1.04
C ASP A 286 -16.79 -1.66 -0.64
N VAL A 287 -16.21 -1.28 0.49
CA VAL A 287 -16.00 0.15 0.83
C VAL A 287 -15.16 0.85 -0.24
N LEU A 288 -14.07 0.20 -0.71
CA LEU A 288 -13.20 0.75 -1.75
C LEU A 288 -13.94 0.87 -3.09
N LEU A 289 -14.80 -0.11 -3.44
CA LEU A 289 -15.67 -0.06 -4.59
C LEU A 289 -16.60 1.16 -4.54
N GLN A 290 -17.23 1.45 -3.39
CA GLN A 290 -18.07 2.64 -3.22
C GLN A 290 -17.28 3.93 -3.48
N VAL A 291 -16.06 4.02 -3.00
CA VAL A 291 -15.16 5.17 -3.25
C VAL A 291 -14.87 5.32 -4.74
N ALA A 292 -14.52 4.21 -5.43
CA ALA A 292 -14.24 4.22 -6.86
C ALA A 292 -15.48 4.61 -7.68
N PHE A 293 -16.65 4.13 -7.27
CA PHE A 293 -17.94 4.44 -7.91
C PHE A 293 -18.29 5.92 -7.81
N HIS A 294 -18.17 6.48 -6.60
CA HIS A 294 -18.39 7.91 -6.38
C HIS A 294 -17.41 8.78 -7.17
N ALA A 295 -16.15 8.35 -7.29
CA ALA A 295 -15.14 9.07 -8.08
C ALA A 295 -15.48 9.08 -9.57
N ASP A 296 -15.92 7.93 -10.14
CA ASP A 296 -16.29 7.84 -11.56
C ASP A 296 -17.54 8.65 -11.89
N ILE A 297 -18.51 8.71 -10.96
CA ILE A 297 -19.70 9.57 -11.11
C ILE A 297 -19.27 11.04 -11.20
N ALA A 298 -18.45 11.50 -10.27
CA ALA A 298 -17.98 12.88 -10.21
C ALA A 298 -17.10 13.25 -11.42
N GLU A 299 -16.22 12.37 -11.85
CA GLU A 299 -15.38 12.56 -13.03
C GLU A 299 -16.24 12.71 -14.30
N SER A 300 -17.28 11.88 -14.43
CA SER A 300 -18.26 11.99 -15.53
C SER A 300 -19.01 13.31 -15.53
N ALA A 301 -19.17 13.95 -14.37
CA ALA A 301 -19.79 15.25 -14.18
C ALA A 301 -18.79 16.43 -14.23
N TYR A 302 -17.49 16.16 -14.42
CA TYR A 302 -16.40 17.14 -14.37
C TYR A 302 -16.28 17.87 -13.02
N GLU A 303 -16.61 17.20 -11.91
CA GLU A 303 -16.55 17.77 -10.57
C GLU A 303 -15.20 17.50 -9.90
N PHE A 304 -14.84 16.22 -9.72
CA PHE A 304 -13.54 15.77 -9.19
C PHE A 304 -13.24 14.35 -9.68
N THR A 305 -11.98 13.96 -9.53
CA THR A 305 -11.45 12.65 -9.93
C THR A 305 -10.97 11.85 -8.73
N MET A 306 -10.68 10.57 -8.93
CA MET A 306 -9.98 9.75 -7.92
C MET A 306 -8.64 10.38 -7.51
N GLN A 307 -7.93 11.02 -8.44
CA GLN A 307 -6.67 11.69 -8.12
C GLN A 307 -6.87 12.88 -7.17
N ASP A 308 -7.97 13.60 -7.27
CA ASP A 308 -8.30 14.69 -6.33
C ASP A 308 -8.58 14.13 -4.92
N ILE A 309 -9.30 13.00 -4.82
CA ILE A 309 -9.54 12.32 -3.55
C ILE A 309 -8.22 11.89 -2.91
N THR A 310 -7.37 11.19 -3.67
CA THR A 310 -6.07 10.71 -3.17
C THR A 310 -5.13 11.86 -2.82
N THR A 311 -5.09 12.90 -3.65
CA THR A 311 -4.30 14.10 -3.39
C THR A 311 -4.74 14.79 -2.10
N ALA A 312 -6.04 14.96 -1.91
CA ALA A 312 -6.58 15.60 -0.71
C ALA A 312 -6.23 14.83 0.57
N ILE A 313 -6.33 13.49 0.56
CA ILE A 313 -5.97 12.70 1.74
C ILE A 313 -4.46 12.67 1.98
N VAL A 314 -3.64 12.53 0.92
CA VAL A 314 -2.18 12.57 1.03
C VAL A 314 -1.69 13.90 1.58
N HIS A 315 -2.21 15.03 1.11
CA HIS A 315 -1.88 16.35 1.66
C HIS A 315 -2.20 16.42 3.16
N LYS A 316 -3.37 15.92 3.59
CA LYS A 316 -3.72 15.86 5.02
C LYS A 316 -2.76 14.97 5.80
N MET A 317 -2.37 13.81 5.25
CA MET A 317 -1.42 12.91 5.91
C MET A 317 -0.05 13.57 6.07
N LEU A 318 0.51 14.14 5.02
CA LEU A 318 1.79 14.84 5.06
C LEU A 318 1.79 16.03 6.03
N TYR A 319 0.74 16.86 5.98
CA TYR A 319 0.61 18.03 6.83
C TYR A 319 0.47 17.68 8.31
N ARG A 320 -0.36 16.66 8.64
CA ARG A 320 -0.66 16.29 10.02
C ARG A 320 0.40 15.39 10.65
N HIS A 321 1.25 14.74 9.85
CA HIS A 321 2.39 13.97 10.34
C HIS A 321 3.72 14.75 10.22
N ALA A 322 3.70 16.00 10.64
CA ALA A 322 4.88 16.85 10.61
C ALA A 322 6.06 16.30 11.44
N HIS A 323 5.83 15.38 12.35
CA HIS A 323 6.85 14.65 13.10
C HIS A 323 7.57 13.56 12.26
N ILE A 324 7.00 13.13 11.13
CA ILE A 324 7.63 12.20 10.17
C ILE A 324 8.18 12.94 8.96
N PHE A 325 7.37 13.85 8.39
CA PHE A 325 7.66 14.50 7.10
C PHE A 325 8.14 15.97 7.24
N GLY A 326 8.23 16.49 8.46
CA GLY A 326 8.64 17.86 8.76
C GLY A 326 9.67 17.93 9.87
N ASN A 327 9.65 19.03 10.63
CA ASN A 327 10.65 19.34 11.66
C ASN A 327 10.08 19.33 13.10
N VAL A 328 8.93 18.70 13.32
CA VAL A 328 8.33 18.57 14.64
C VAL A 328 8.81 17.26 15.28
N HIS A 329 9.23 17.28 16.53
CA HIS A 329 9.53 16.07 17.29
C HIS A 329 8.36 15.71 18.20
N CYS A 330 7.93 14.45 18.19
CA CYS A 330 6.96 13.88 19.13
C CYS A 330 7.50 12.51 19.54
N ASP A 331 7.66 12.31 20.85
CA ASP A 331 8.24 11.09 21.42
C ASP A 331 7.15 10.14 21.98
N THR A 332 5.92 10.63 22.18
CA THR A 332 4.82 9.84 22.72
C THR A 332 3.56 9.88 21.83
N PRO A 333 2.70 8.85 21.90
CA PRO A 333 1.43 8.85 21.18
C PRO A 333 0.53 10.04 21.54
N GLU A 334 0.57 10.49 22.80
CA GLU A 334 -0.21 11.62 23.31
C GLU A 334 0.24 12.93 22.65
N GLU A 335 1.55 13.16 22.53
CA GLU A 335 2.11 14.33 21.84
C GLU A 335 1.73 14.34 20.35
N VAL A 336 1.71 13.18 19.71
CA VAL A 336 1.26 13.03 18.32
C VAL A 336 -0.22 13.41 18.21
N ALA A 337 -1.07 12.92 19.12
CA ALA A 337 -2.51 13.21 19.11
C ALA A 337 -2.79 14.71 19.32
N ASP A 338 -2.07 15.35 20.24
CA ASP A 338 -2.19 16.80 20.51
C ASP A 338 -1.73 17.64 19.31
N SER A 339 -0.61 17.28 18.70
CA SER A 339 -0.11 17.93 17.49
C SER A 339 -1.11 17.82 16.35
N TRP A 340 -1.66 16.63 16.13
CA TRP A 340 -2.68 16.36 15.12
C TRP A 340 -3.94 17.25 15.30
N GLU A 341 -4.47 17.34 16.52
CA GLU A 341 -5.64 18.16 16.79
C GLU A 341 -5.37 19.65 16.58
N LYS A 342 -4.17 20.15 16.97
CA LYS A 342 -3.76 21.54 16.73
C LYS A 342 -3.70 21.84 15.23
N LEU A 343 -3.05 20.98 14.45
CA LEU A 343 -2.92 21.14 13.01
C LEU A 343 -4.28 21.08 12.32
N LYS A 344 -5.16 20.18 12.74
CA LYS A 344 -6.53 20.05 12.22
C LYS A 344 -7.39 21.28 12.52
N LYS A 345 -7.27 21.86 13.70
CA LYS A 345 -7.97 23.12 14.07
C LYS A 345 -7.47 24.29 13.22
N ALA A 346 -6.15 24.37 13.00
CA ALA A 346 -5.53 25.40 12.16
C ALA A 346 -5.96 25.27 10.69
N GLU A 347 -5.94 24.07 10.13
CA GLU A 347 -6.37 23.79 8.76
C GLU A 347 -7.82 24.24 8.49
N LYS A 348 -8.71 24.05 9.48
CA LYS A 348 -10.13 24.39 9.38
C LYS A 348 -10.46 25.82 9.80
N GLY A 349 -9.49 26.59 10.27
CA GLY A 349 -9.71 27.97 10.76
C GLY A 349 -10.64 28.06 11.97
N LEU A 350 -10.67 27.03 12.83
CA LEU A 350 -11.55 26.99 13.99
C LEU A 350 -11.00 27.85 15.13
N MET A 351 -11.60 29.02 15.32
CA MET A 351 -11.10 30.07 16.23
C MET A 351 -11.71 30.01 17.65
N SER A 352 -12.82 29.30 17.85
CA SER A 352 -13.48 29.16 19.15
C SER A 352 -13.85 27.72 19.44
N GLN A 353 -13.99 27.38 20.74
CA GLN A 353 -14.43 26.04 21.14
C GLN A 353 -15.85 25.73 20.64
N GLY A 354 -16.73 26.71 20.61
CA GLY A 354 -18.06 26.55 20.03
C GLY A 354 -18.02 26.15 18.54
N SER A 355 -17.08 26.72 17.76
CA SER A 355 -16.89 26.32 16.36
C SER A 355 -16.29 24.90 16.23
N VAL A 356 -15.45 24.47 17.19
CA VAL A 356 -14.92 23.11 17.27
C VAL A 356 -16.02 22.08 17.55
N LEU A 357 -16.96 22.41 18.45
CA LEU A 357 -18.11 21.55 18.72
C LEU A 357 -19.07 21.49 17.53
N ALA A 358 -19.34 22.63 16.89
CA ALA A 358 -20.20 22.72 15.72
C ALA A 358 -19.64 21.98 14.48
N ASP A 359 -18.33 21.84 14.38
CA ASP A 359 -17.63 21.08 13.30
C ASP A 359 -17.82 19.56 13.40
N VAL A 360 -18.32 19.04 14.51
CA VAL A 360 -18.66 17.61 14.64
C VAL A 360 -19.81 17.27 13.71
N SER A 361 -19.53 16.37 12.75
CA SER A 361 -20.49 16.02 11.70
C SER A 361 -21.87 15.67 12.25
N LYS A 362 -22.91 16.29 11.69
CA LYS A 362 -24.32 16.02 12.02
C LYS A 362 -24.81 14.68 11.45
N SER A 363 -24.05 14.08 10.53
CA SER A 363 -24.41 12.81 9.89
C SER A 363 -23.94 11.58 10.67
N LEU A 364 -23.22 11.76 11.78
CA LEU A 364 -22.81 10.64 12.62
C LEU A 364 -24.02 10.03 13.36
N PRO A 365 -24.00 8.73 13.68
CA PRO A 365 -24.92 8.13 14.64
C PRO A 365 -24.97 8.95 15.93
N ALA A 366 -26.13 9.01 16.55
CA ALA A 366 -26.36 9.97 17.63
C ALA A 366 -25.42 9.80 18.84
N LEU A 367 -25.18 8.54 19.25
CA LEU A 367 -24.30 8.26 20.39
C LEU A 367 -22.83 8.57 20.06
N MET A 368 -22.36 8.21 18.85
CA MET A 368 -21.02 8.58 18.38
C MET A 368 -20.85 10.10 18.30
N ARG A 369 -21.88 10.83 17.86
CA ARG A 369 -21.83 12.29 17.79
C ARG A 369 -21.76 12.89 19.18
N ALA A 370 -22.59 12.43 20.11
CA ALA A 370 -22.61 12.86 21.51
C ALA A 370 -21.23 12.65 22.14
N GLU A 371 -20.65 11.46 22.01
CA GLU A 371 -19.31 11.15 22.52
C GLU A 371 -18.24 12.11 21.95
N LYS A 372 -18.24 12.36 20.64
CA LYS A 372 -17.29 13.28 20.02
C LYS A 372 -17.43 14.71 20.51
N VAL A 373 -18.66 15.19 20.69
CA VAL A 373 -18.95 16.52 21.24
C VAL A 373 -18.41 16.63 22.68
N GLN A 374 -18.69 15.63 23.52
CA GLN A 374 -18.20 15.57 24.88
C GLN A 374 -16.67 15.50 24.96
N LYS A 375 -16.02 14.66 24.16
CA LYS A 375 -14.54 14.64 24.05
C LYS A 375 -13.95 16.01 23.68
N LYS A 376 -14.63 16.76 22.82
CA LYS A 376 -14.20 18.11 22.45
C LYS A 376 -14.42 19.13 23.59
N ALA A 377 -15.49 19.01 24.35
CA ALA A 377 -15.73 19.85 25.52
C ALA A 377 -14.71 19.58 26.64
N ALA A 378 -14.37 18.32 26.85
CA ALA A 378 -13.36 17.89 27.82
C ALA A 378 -11.98 18.53 27.57
N GLN A 379 -11.60 18.78 26.31
CA GLN A 379 -10.31 19.40 25.95
C GLN A 379 -10.09 20.79 26.55
N VAL A 380 -11.15 21.47 26.97
CA VAL A 380 -11.08 22.80 27.60
C VAL A 380 -11.42 22.75 29.09
N GLY A 381 -11.43 21.57 29.68
CA GLY A 381 -11.70 21.38 31.12
C GLY A 381 -13.20 21.36 31.47
N PHE A 382 -14.10 21.27 30.47
CA PHE A 382 -15.52 21.09 30.73
C PHE A 382 -15.86 19.60 30.77
N ASP A 383 -15.50 18.94 31.88
CA ASP A 383 -15.66 17.50 32.10
C ASP A 383 -15.70 17.16 33.59
N TRP A 384 -16.14 15.93 33.89
CA TRP A 384 -15.96 15.30 35.22
C TRP A 384 -14.64 14.52 35.24
N ASP A 385 -14.06 14.41 36.44
CA ASP A 385 -12.80 13.68 36.59
C ASP A 385 -12.99 12.16 36.52
N THR A 386 -14.16 11.67 36.96
CA THR A 386 -14.44 10.23 37.01
C THR A 386 -15.86 9.87 36.54
N PRO A 387 -16.07 8.62 36.05
CA PRO A 387 -17.41 8.14 35.69
C PRO A 387 -18.40 8.19 36.89
N GLN A 388 -17.87 7.99 38.12
CA GLN A 388 -18.67 8.02 39.35
C GLN A 388 -19.24 9.40 39.62
N GLU A 389 -18.52 10.46 39.27
CA GLU A 389 -18.98 11.84 39.40
C GLU A 389 -20.01 12.23 38.34
N ALA A 390 -19.94 11.61 37.17
CA ALA A 390 -20.91 11.82 36.09
C ALA A 390 -22.21 11.03 36.29
N LEU A 391 -22.19 9.90 37.04
CA LEU A 391 -23.35 9.02 37.22
C LEU A 391 -24.54 9.68 37.88
N PRO A 392 -24.40 10.58 38.92
CA PRO A 392 -25.53 11.31 39.47
C PRO A 392 -26.37 12.09 38.46
N LYS A 393 -25.72 12.59 37.36
CA LYS A 393 -26.47 13.29 36.31
C LYS A 393 -27.39 12.36 35.53
N VAL A 394 -27.02 11.08 35.34
CA VAL A 394 -27.90 10.06 34.74
C VAL A 394 -29.16 9.85 35.61
N HIS A 395 -29.03 9.87 36.96
CA HIS A 395 -30.17 9.75 37.87
C HIS A 395 -31.03 10.99 37.83
N GLU A 396 -30.46 12.18 37.81
CA GLU A 396 -31.16 13.47 37.70
C GLU A 396 -32.03 13.48 36.42
N GLU A 397 -31.48 13.19 35.26
CA GLU A 397 -32.22 13.17 33.97
C GLU A 397 -33.31 12.09 33.96
N ALA A 398 -33.08 10.94 34.61
CA ALA A 398 -34.10 9.90 34.74
C ALA A 398 -35.27 10.36 35.62
N ASP A 399 -35.03 11.13 36.70
CA ASP A 399 -36.06 11.70 37.55
C ASP A 399 -36.83 12.83 36.84
N GLU A 400 -36.17 13.60 35.94
CA GLU A 400 -36.79 14.61 35.11
C GLU A 400 -37.73 13.96 34.07
N VAL A 401 -37.29 12.89 33.40
CA VAL A 401 -38.15 12.07 32.52
C VAL A 401 -39.38 11.58 33.28
N LEU A 402 -39.20 11.06 34.50
CA LEU A 402 -40.31 10.57 35.30
C LEU A 402 -41.30 11.72 35.67
N THR A 403 -40.78 12.89 35.98
CA THR A 403 -41.56 14.09 36.30
C THR A 403 -42.41 14.53 35.09
N GLU A 404 -41.85 14.57 33.88
CA GLU A 404 -42.61 14.93 32.70
C GLU A 404 -43.70 13.90 32.38
N LEU A 405 -43.40 12.61 32.52
CA LEU A 405 -44.40 11.54 32.35
C LEU A 405 -45.53 11.62 33.38
N GLN A 406 -45.24 11.92 34.66
CA GLN A 406 -46.24 12.09 35.69
C GLN A 406 -47.16 13.29 35.46
N ASN A 407 -46.64 14.34 34.84
CA ASN A 407 -47.37 15.53 34.45
C ASN A 407 -48.08 15.43 33.11
N ALA A 408 -48.02 14.27 32.42
CA ALA A 408 -48.53 14.01 31.10
C ALA A 408 -47.99 15.00 30.05
N ARG A 409 -46.73 15.42 30.16
CA ARG A 409 -45.98 16.24 29.20
C ARG A 409 -45.12 15.39 28.31
N ASP A 410 -44.58 15.99 27.24
CA ASP A 410 -43.64 15.33 26.33
C ASP A 410 -42.27 15.17 27.00
N PRO A 411 -41.80 13.94 27.27
CA PRO A 411 -40.50 13.69 27.89
C PRO A 411 -39.34 13.68 26.87
N GLY A 412 -39.53 14.11 25.63
CA GLY A 412 -38.57 13.95 24.54
C GLY A 412 -37.22 14.67 24.77
N GLU A 413 -37.28 15.87 25.41
CA GLU A 413 -36.07 16.64 25.75
C GLU A 413 -35.27 15.90 26.83
N GLU A 414 -35.90 15.51 27.92
CA GLU A 414 -35.27 14.83 29.07
C GLU A 414 -34.75 13.43 28.72
N LEU A 415 -35.44 12.71 27.80
CA LEU A 415 -34.93 11.46 27.27
C LEU A 415 -33.66 11.69 26.44
N GLY A 416 -33.58 12.80 25.71
CA GLY A 416 -32.35 13.18 24.97
C GLY A 416 -31.19 13.43 25.94
N ASP A 417 -31.43 14.16 27.03
CA ASP A 417 -30.42 14.52 28.05
C ASP A 417 -30.00 13.29 28.85
N LEU A 418 -30.94 12.38 29.18
CA LEU A 418 -30.64 11.09 29.77
C LEU A 418 -29.69 10.25 28.88
N LEU A 419 -29.98 10.12 27.58
CA LEU A 419 -29.12 9.41 26.67
C LEU A 419 -27.75 10.07 26.54
N PHE A 420 -27.69 11.40 26.51
CA PHE A 420 -26.44 12.17 26.45
C PHE A 420 -25.59 11.96 27.72
N SER A 421 -26.22 11.93 28.90
CA SER A 421 -25.57 11.65 30.18
C SER A 421 -25.03 10.21 30.25
N CYS A 422 -25.79 9.23 29.73
CA CYS A 422 -25.32 7.83 29.61
C CYS A 422 -24.07 7.72 28.71
N VAL A 423 -24.06 8.44 27.60
CA VAL A 423 -22.88 8.48 26.69
C VAL A 423 -21.65 9.04 27.41
N ASN A 424 -21.84 10.04 28.28
CA ASN A 424 -20.73 10.62 29.04
C ASN A 424 -20.13 9.65 30.06
N VAL A 425 -20.95 8.90 30.77
CA VAL A 425 -20.47 7.82 31.65
C VAL A 425 -19.72 6.74 30.88
N ALA A 426 -20.25 6.32 29.72
CA ALA A 426 -19.56 5.36 28.83
C ALA A 426 -18.18 5.87 28.39
N ARG A 427 -18.11 7.11 27.92
CA ARG A 427 -16.87 7.77 27.49
C ARG A 427 -15.82 7.85 28.60
N LEU A 428 -16.20 8.29 29.78
CA LEU A 428 -15.31 8.37 30.96
C LEU A 428 -14.85 6.98 31.43
N SER A 429 -15.65 5.95 31.14
CA SER A 429 -15.31 4.55 31.42
C SER A 429 -14.45 3.91 30.32
N GLY A 430 -14.11 4.63 29.22
CA GLY A 430 -13.40 4.09 28.09
C GLY A 430 -14.21 3.12 27.24
N ILE A 431 -15.54 3.19 27.32
CA ILE A 431 -16.48 2.31 26.60
C ILE A 431 -17.07 3.07 25.41
N ASP A 432 -17.04 2.45 24.21
CA ASP A 432 -17.76 2.96 23.06
C ASP A 432 -19.28 2.81 23.28
N PRO A 433 -20.06 3.90 23.31
CA PRO A 433 -21.49 3.85 23.61
C PRO A 433 -22.32 3.20 22.50
N GLU A 434 -21.94 3.34 21.23
CA GLU A 434 -22.61 2.72 20.08
C GLU A 434 -22.44 1.20 20.13
N GLN A 435 -21.20 0.74 20.36
CA GLN A 435 -20.90 -0.68 20.50
C GLN A 435 -21.55 -1.29 21.75
N ALA A 436 -21.59 -0.56 22.85
CA ALA A 436 -22.25 -1.02 24.07
C ALA A 436 -23.75 -1.26 23.85
N LEU A 437 -24.43 -0.36 23.14
CA LEU A 437 -25.85 -0.51 22.79
C LEU A 437 -26.06 -1.64 21.78
N LYS A 438 -25.20 -1.78 20.75
CA LYS A 438 -25.20 -2.91 19.81
C LYS A 438 -25.12 -4.24 20.56
N ASN A 439 -24.12 -4.38 21.45
CA ASN A 439 -23.94 -5.59 22.25
C ASN A 439 -25.13 -5.91 23.17
N ALA A 440 -25.77 -4.89 23.73
CA ALA A 440 -26.97 -5.05 24.55
C ALA A 440 -28.16 -5.55 23.69
N THR A 441 -28.30 -5.02 22.49
CA THR A 441 -29.33 -5.42 21.51
C THR A 441 -29.13 -6.89 21.09
N GLU A 442 -27.91 -7.27 20.70
CA GLU A 442 -27.59 -8.66 20.32
C GLU A 442 -27.81 -9.63 21.49
N LYS A 443 -27.43 -9.22 22.69
CA LYS A 443 -27.71 -9.99 23.91
C LYS A 443 -29.22 -10.19 24.13
N PHE A 444 -30.01 -9.16 23.87
CA PHE A 444 -31.48 -9.23 24.00
C PHE A 444 -32.03 -10.24 22.91
N ILE A 445 -31.62 -10.11 21.66
CA ILE A 445 -32.05 -10.99 20.56
C ILE A 445 -31.74 -12.45 20.88
N LYS A 446 -30.49 -12.75 21.27
CA LYS A 446 -30.06 -14.10 21.65
C LYS A 446 -30.88 -14.67 22.80
N ARG A 447 -31.18 -13.86 23.81
CA ARG A 447 -32.01 -14.26 24.95
C ARG A 447 -33.46 -14.51 24.55
N PHE A 448 -34.02 -13.63 23.73
CA PHE A 448 -35.38 -13.76 23.21
C PHE A 448 -35.55 -15.02 22.38
N SER A 449 -34.64 -15.30 21.47
CA SER A 449 -34.63 -16.52 20.66
C SER A 449 -34.51 -17.78 21.53
N ALA A 450 -33.66 -17.77 22.55
CA ALA A 450 -33.56 -18.88 23.50
C ALA A 450 -34.85 -19.07 24.32
N MET A 451 -35.49 -17.97 24.75
CA MET A 451 -36.78 -17.98 25.41
C MET A 451 -37.87 -18.57 24.50
N GLU A 452 -37.95 -18.13 23.27
CA GLU A 452 -38.90 -18.67 22.28
C GLU A 452 -38.73 -20.19 22.08
N ASN A 453 -37.49 -20.67 22.00
CA ASN A 453 -37.20 -22.08 21.88
C ASN A 453 -37.68 -22.87 23.12
N LEU A 454 -37.49 -22.33 24.36
CA LEU A 454 -38.00 -22.95 25.58
C LEU A 454 -39.53 -23.03 25.59
N ILE A 455 -40.19 -21.96 25.15
CA ILE A 455 -41.66 -21.92 25.08
C ILE A 455 -42.19 -22.93 24.05
N LYS A 456 -41.53 -23.10 22.88
CA LYS A 456 -41.83 -24.10 21.88
C LYS A 456 -41.64 -25.52 22.44
N LEU A 457 -40.59 -25.79 23.19
CA LEU A 457 -40.34 -27.06 23.85
C LEU A 457 -41.43 -27.45 24.86
N ASP A 458 -42.03 -26.48 25.51
CA ASP A 458 -43.16 -26.64 26.43
C ASP A 458 -44.52 -26.67 25.66
N GLU A 459 -44.49 -26.85 24.31
CA GLU A 459 -45.65 -26.92 23.42
C GLU A 459 -46.59 -25.72 23.49
N LYS A 460 -46.04 -24.53 23.84
CA LYS A 460 -46.79 -23.29 23.95
C LYS A 460 -46.46 -22.31 22.81
N SER A 461 -47.34 -21.36 22.57
CA SER A 461 -47.10 -20.25 21.62
C SER A 461 -46.87 -18.96 22.37
N LEU A 462 -45.89 -18.13 21.86
CA LEU A 462 -45.65 -16.80 22.40
C LEU A 462 -46.91 -15.91 22.48
N LYS A 463 -47.82 -16.09 21.52
CA LYS A 463 -49.06 -15.30 21.40
C LYS A 463 -50.07 -15.60 22.50
N ASP A 464 -49.97 -16.77 23.11
CA ASP A 464 -50.92 -17.26 24.10
C ASP A 464 -50.44 -17.00 25.55
N LEU A 465 -49.23 -16.40 25.71
CA LEU A 465 -48.61 -16.13 27.00
C LEU A 465 -48.73 -14.64 27.38
N THR A 466 -49.00 -14.41 28.65
CA THR A 466 -48.92 -13.07 29.25
C THR A 466 -47.47 -12.66 29.45
N LEU A 467 -47.19 -11.36 29.59
CA LEU A 467 -45.86 -10.84 29.89
C LEU A 467 -45.24 -11.54 31.12
N SER A 468 -46.00 -11.72 32.19
CA SER A 468 -45.53 -12.36 33.42
C SER A 468 -45.13 -13.83 33.21
N GLU A 469 -45.83 -14.55 32.33
CA GLU A 469 -45.47 -15.93 31.98
C GLU A 469 -44.21 -15.98 31.08
N MET A 470 -44.07 -15.05 30.13
CA MET A 470 -42.86 -14.89 29.35
C MET A 470 -41.65 -14.53 30.21
N ASP A 471 -41.80 -13.71 31.24
CA ASP A 471 -40.73 -13.35 32.17
C ASP A 471 -40.18 -14.58 32.93
N VAL A 472 -41.01 -15.57 33.22
CA VAL A 472 -40.51 -16.82 33.83
C VAL A 472 -39.53 -17.52 32.91
N TYR A 473 -39.82 -17.63 31.59
CA TYR A 473 -38.92 -18.21 30.61
C TYR A 473 -37.68 -17.36 30.40
N TRP A 474 -37.83 -16.04 30.33
CA TRP A 474 -36.75 -15.08 30.24
C TRP A 474 -35.72 -15.24 31.37
N ASN A 475 -36.24 -15.34 32.61
CA ASN A 475 -35.40 -15.50 33.80
C ASN A 475 -34.69 -16.88 33.82
N ARG A 476 -35.31 -17.92 33.28
CA ARG A 476 -34.66 -19.24 33.09
C ARG A 476 -33.48 -19.13 32.13
N VAL A 477 -33.64 -18.47 30.97
CA VAL A 477 -32.56 -18.21 30.01
C VAL A 477 -31.44 -17.40 30.63
N LYS A 478 -31.78 -16.32 31.35
CA LYS A 478 -30.80 -15.45 32.02
C LYS A 478 -29.98 -16.23 33.05
N ALA A 479 -30.63 -17.08 33.85
CA ALA A 479 -29.96 -17.91 34.85
C ALA A 479 -29.04 -18.98 34.21
N ALA A 480 -29.44 -19.57 33.09
CA ALA A 480 -28.63 -20.54 32.37
C ALA A 480 -27.38 -19.90 31.78
N GLN A 481 -27.49 -18.72 31.19
CA GLN A 481 -26.35 -17.98 30.64
C GLN A 481 -25.36 -17.54 31.73
N ASN A 482 -25.84 -17.07 32.86
CA ASN A 482 -24.96 -16.65 33.98
C ASN A 482 -24.15 -17.83 34.54
N ARG A 483 -24.71 -19.06 34.58
CA ARG A 483 -23.96 -20.27 34.98
C ARG A 483 -22.89 -20.69 33.98
N ALA A 484 -23.08 -20.40 32.69
CA ALA A 484 -22.10 -20.70 31.67
C ALA A 484 -20.90 -19.71 31.66
N VAL A 485 -21.05 -18.56 32.32
CA VAL A 485 -20.01 -17.51 32.40
C VAL A 485 -19.17 -17.59 33.68
N GLU A 486 -19.55 -18.41 34.68
CA GLU A 486 -18.68 -18.64 35.85
C GLU A 486 -17.41 -19.38 35.38
N PRO A 487 -16.20 -18.78 35.51
CA PRO A 487 -14.98 -19.46 35.15
C PRO A 487 -14.79 -20.66 36.05
N SER A 488 -14.65 -21.84 35.46
CA SER A 488 -14.08 -22.99 36.15
C SER A 488 -12.79 -22.53 36.87
N SER A 489 -12.81 -22.61 38.19
CA SER A 489 -11.74 -22.49 39.20
C SER A 489 -10.35 -22.03 38.70
N PRO A 490 -9.65 -21.10 39.38
CA PRO A 490 -8.33 -20.60 38.98
C PRO A 490 -7.21 -21.61 39.32
N ALA A 491 -7.26 -22.81 38.75
CA ALA A 491 -6.28 -23.88 39.03
C ALA A 491 -5.35 -24.26 37.89
N ASP A 492 -5.46 -23.70 36.67
CA ASP A 492 -4.68 -24.18 35.52
C ASP A 492 -3.80 -23.14 34.79
N TRP A 493 -3.40 -22.05 35.46
CA TRP A 493 -2.41 -21.09 34.90
C TRP A 493 -1.01 -21.27 35.49
N LYS A 494 -0.59 -22.53 35.73
CA LYS A 494 0.82 -22.88 35.99
C LYS A 494 1.17 -24.16 35.24
N ARG A 495 1.50 -24.03 33.98
CA ARG A 495 2.47 -24.87 33.26
C ARG A 495 3.02 -24.14 32.04
#